data_f62b31e7e77ab5324b3bf6b951587f3a
#
_entry.id   f62b31e7e77ab5324b3bf6b951587f3a
#
_cell.length_a   1.000
_cell.length_b   1.000
_cell.length_c   1.000
_cell.angle_alpha   90.00
_cell.angle_beta   90.00
_cell.angle_gamma   90.00
#
_symmetry.space_group_name_H-M   'P 1'
#
loop_
_entity.id
_entity.type
_entity.pdbx_description
1 polymer ?
#
loop_
_entity_poly.entity_id
_entity_poly.type
_entity_poly.pdbx_seq_one_letter_code
_entity_poly.pdbx_strand_id
1 'polypeptide(L)'
;MYSRTRQSPGSVIQKAIGGIENALWDIKAKDLNVPVYQLFGGPIRESISLYWSHCATTRIRAYDIVKKPRIKTYDDLYDFAEEIKQSGFKTIKTNIGMLDSEPYIYMPGFFKSDGGPELNANNALLKKIEKWVETFRIALGDDIEIALDL
;
A
#
# COMPACT_ATOMS: atom_id res chain seq x y z
N MET A 1 4.79 -20.80 22.25
CA MET A 1 4.29 -20.84 20.87
C MET A 1 5.41 -21.19 19.88
N TYR A 2 6.52 -20.46 19.83
CA TYR A 2 7.62 -20.70 18.89
C TYR A 2 8.17 -22.14 18.89
N SER A 3 8.35 -22.77 20.05
CA SER A 3 8.86 -24.13 20.14
C SER A 3 7.98 -25.20 19.48
N ARG A 4 6.66 -24.93 19.40
CA ARG A 4 5.68 -25.84 18.78
C ARG A 4 5.54 -25.63 17.26
N THR A 5 6.03 -24.50 16.74
CA THR A 5 5.87 -24.08 15.36
C THR A 5 7.20 -23.96 14.60
N ARG A 6 8.31 -24.44 15.22
CA ARG A 6 9.66 -24.29 14.65
C ARG A 6 9.87 -24.93 13.28
N GLN A 7 9.05 -25.92 12.93
CA GLN A 7 9.14 -26.61 11.62
C GLN A 7 8.32 -25.90 10.50
N SER A 8 7.55 -24.89 10.87
CA SER A 8 6.74 -24.08 9.94
C SER A 8 6.96 -22.59 10.24
N PRO A 9 8.20 -22.09 10.11
CA PRO A 9 8.48 -20.68 10.38
C PRO A 9 7.84 -19.77 9.33
N GLY A 10 7.31 -18.62 9.78
CA GLY A 10 6.82 -17.56 8.89
C GLY A 10 5.33 -17.57 8.60
N SER A 11 4.91 -16.68 7.71
CA SER A 11 3.54 -16.54 7.19
C SER A 11 2.43 -16.51 8.26
N VAL A 12 1.42 -17.36 8.12
CA VAL A 12 0.20 -17.37 8.97
C VAL A 12 0.53 -17.61 10.45
N ILE A 13 1.45 -18.51 10.74
CA ILE A 13 1.84 -18.84 12.11
C ILE A 13 2.49 -17.65 12.79
N GLN A 14 3.41 -16.96 12.11
CA GLN A 14 4.05 -15.75 12.63
C GLN A 14 3.03 -14.62 12.85
N LYS A 15 2.06 -14.46 11.96
CA LYS A 15 0.97 -13.48 12.12
C LYS A 15 0.11 -13.81 13.34
N ALA A 16 -0.21 -15.08 13.56
CA ALA A 16 -0.99 -15.51 14.74
C ALA A 16 -0.22 -15.27 16.05
N ILE A 17 1.08 -15.60 16.07
CA ILE A 17 1.94 -15.34 17.24
C ILE A 17 2.03 -13.83 17.50
N GLY A 18 2.30 -13.02 16.47
CA GLY A 18 2.37 -11.57 16.56
C GLY A 18 1.06 -10.93 17.03
N GLY A 19 -0.08 -11.44 16.57
CA GLY A 19 -1.40 -10.97 17.03
C GLY A 19 -1.61 -11.19 18.54
N ILE A 20 -1.26 -12.37 19.04
CA ILE A 20 -1.36 -12.68 20.48
C ILE A 20 -0.33 -11.86 21.29
N GLU A 21 0.89 -11.74 20.80
CA GLU A 21 1.95 -10.97 21.44
C GLU A 21 1.59 -9.49 21.57
N ASN A 22 1.05 -8.90 20.50
CA ASN A 22 0.56 -7.52 20.51
C ASN A 22 -0.56 -7.32 21.54
N ALA A 23 -1.49 -8.28 21.66
CA ALA A 23 -2.54 -8.21 22.66
C ALA A 23 -1.99 -8.27 24.09
N LEU A 24 -0.96 -9.10 24.36
CA LEU A 24 -0.30 -9.18 25.67
C LEU A 24 0.44 -7.87 26.00
N TRP A 25 1.10 -7.24 25.05
CA TRP A 25 1.73 -5.93 25.23
C TRP A 25 0.70 -4.85 25.54
N ASP A 26 -0.44 -4.86 24.84
CA ASP A 26 -1.53 -3.91 25.07
C ASP A 26 -2.15 -4.08 26.49
N ILE A 27 -2.40 -5.32 26.91
CA ILE A 27 -2.87 -5.62 28.28
C ILE A 27 -1.89 -5.10 29.33
N LYS A 28 -0.58 -5.39 29.16
CA LYS A 28 0.45 -4.95 30.10
C LYS A 28 0.54 -3.43 30.17
N ALA A 29 0.48 -2.75 29.04
CA ALA A 29 0.52 -1.30 28.98
C ALA A 29 -0.70 -0.67 29.67
N LYS A 30 -1.88 -1.23 29.45
CA LYS A 30 -3.13 -0.80 30.11
C LYS A 30 -3.10 -1.03 31.62
N ASP A 31 -2.60 -2.16 32.08
CA ASP A 31 -2.44 -2.45 33.50
C ASP A 31 -1.51 -1.45 34.19
N LEU A 32 -0.45 -1.04 33.53
CA LEU A 32 0.49 -0.01 33.99
C LEU A 32 0.00 1.43 33.74
N ASN A 33 -1.14 1.61 33.07
CA ASN A 33 -1.69 2.90 32.66
C ASN A 33 -0.69 3.75 31.85
N VAL A 34 0.05 3.12 30.93
CA VAL A 34 0.98 3.77 30.01
C VAL A 34 0.73 3.32 28.59
N PRO A 35 1.07 4.13 27.57
CA PRO A 35 1.04 3.67 26.19
C PRO A 35 2.12 2.61 25.93
N VAL A 36 1.85 1.71 24.98
CA VAL A 36 2.75 0.57 24.67
C VAL A 36 4.18 1.01 24.39
N TYR A 37 4.41 2.13 23.71
CA TYR A 37 5.76 2.60 23.39
C TYR A 37 6.61 2.91 24.64
N GLN A 38 5.99 3.21 25.78
CA GLN A 38 6.72 3.41 27.03
C GLN A 38 7.38 2.13 27.53
N LEU A 39 6.82 0.97 27.22
CA LEU A 39 7.40 -0.32 27.59
C LEU A 39 8.68 -0.63 26.76
N PHE A 40 8.92 0.13 25.70
CA PHE A 40 10.08 -0.01 24.81
C PHE A 40 11.08 1.16 24.93
N GLY A 41 11.04 1.91 26.01
CA GLY A 41 12.01 2.99 26.28
C GLY A 41 11.48 4.40 25.98
N GLY A 42 10.19 4.55 25.69
CA GLY A 42 9.57 5.85 25.47
C GLY A 42 9.53 6.29 24.00
N PRO A 43 9.04 7.51 23.73
CA PRO A 43 8.88 7.98 22.38
C PRO A 43 10.24 8.34 21.74
N ILE A 44 10.52 7.81 20.57
CA ILE A 44 11.64 8.24 19.73
C ILE A 44 11.22 9.42 18.86
N ARG A 45 9.92 9.52 18.56
CA ARG A 45 9.31 10.58 17.74
C ARG A 45 7.96 10.95 18.32
N GLU A 46 7.63 12.24 18.25
CA GLU A 46 6.33 12.77 18.67
C GLU A 46 5.30 12.74 17.55
N SER A 47 5.75 12.68 16.31
CA SER A 47 4.90 12.62 15.12
C SER A 47 5.49 11.68 14.07
N ILE A 48 4.62 11.10 13.26
CA ILE A 48 4.98 10.22 12.14
C ILE A 48 4.26 10.72 10.89
N SER A 49 5.01 10.87 9.80
CA SER A 49 4.43 11.19 8.50
C SER A 49 3.60 10.02 7.99
N LEU A 50 2.43 10.34 7.47
CA LEU A 50 1.53 9.37 6.85
C LEU A 50 1.63 9.44 5.33
N TYR A 51 1.41 8.31 4.68
CA TYR A 51 1.20 8.25 3.24
C TYR A 51 -0.23 7.82 2.91
N TRP A 52 -0.73 8.27 1.77
CA TRP A 52 -2.01 7.79 1.25
C TRP A 52 -1.83 6.40 0.64
N SER A 53 -2.26 5.36 1.37
CA SER A 53 -2.15 3.97 0.94
C SER A 53 -3.19 3.62 -0.11
N HIS A 54 -2.84 2.70 -1.03
CA HIS A 54 -3.71 2.27 -2.14
C HIS A 54 -4.24 3.45 -2.97
N CYS A 55 -3.45 4.52 -3.04
CA CYS A 55 -3.73 5.69 -3.85
C CYS A 55 -3.92 5.26 -5.31
N ALA A 56 -4.91 5.77 -6.01
CA ALA A 56 -5.40 5.29 -7.30
C ALA A 56 -5.97 3.86 -7.33
N THR A 57 -5.43 2.91 -6.56
CA THR A 57 -5.92 1.53 -6.51
C THR A 57 -7.42 1.47 -6.19
N THR A 58 -7.86 2.19 -5.17
CA THR A 58 -9.28 2.28 -4.79
C THR A 58 -10.13 2.93 -5.89
N ARG A 59 -9.57 3.89 -6.63
CA ARG A 59 -10.26 4.58 -7.74
C ARG A 59 -10.42 3.71 -8.99
N ILE A 60 -9.62 2.67 -9.12
CA ILE A 60 -9.72 1.69 -10.22
C ILE A 60 -10.63 0.53 -9.82
N ARG A 61 -10.48 -0.02 -8.60
CA ARG A 61 -11.13 -1.27 -8.18
C ARG A 61 -12.42 -1.11 -7.38
N ALA A 62 -12.51 -0.05 -6.59
CA ALA A 62 -13.56 0.15 -5.59
C ALA A 62 -14.19 1.55 -5.69
N TYR A 63 -14.18 2.15 -6.87
CA TYR A 63 -14.69 3.49 -7.13
C TYR A 63 -16.19 3.64 -6.77
N ASP A 64 -16.95 2.58 -6.96
CA ASP A 64 -18.36 2.48 -6.61
C ASP A 64 -18.60 2.48 -5.09
N ILE A 65 -17.71 1.81 -4.34
CA ILE A 65 -17.74 1.75 -2.86
C ILE A 65 -17.35 3.11 -2.27
N VAL A 66 -16.28 3.71 -2.77
CA VAL A 66 -15.82 5.03 -2.29
C VAL A 66 -16.63 6.19 -2.88
N LYS A 67 -17.57 5.92 -3.80
CA LYS A 67 -18.44 6.89 -4.47
C LYS A 67 -17.66 8.06 -5.10
N LYS A 68 -16.60 7.73 -5.80
CA LYS A 68 -15.71 8.68 -6.45
C LYS A 68 -15.52 8.32 -7.92
N PRO A 69 -15.15 9.27 -8.80
CA PRO A 69 -14.88 8.98 -10.20
C PRO A 69 -13.85 7.87 -10.38
N ARG A 70 -14.12 6.96 -11.31
CA ARG A 70 -13.19 5.88 -11.65
C ARG A 70 -12.06 6.42 -12.52
N ILE A 71 -10.84 6.03 -12.23
CA ILE A 71 -9.69 6.26 -13.09
C ILE A 71 -9.73 5.22 -14.22
N LYS A 72 -9.83 5.69 -15.47
CA LYS A 72 -9.90 4.85 -16.68
C LYS A 72 -8.78 5.15 -17.65
N THR A 73 -8.27 6.36 -17.63
CA THR A 73 -7.25 6.85 -18.56
C THR A 73 -6.10 7.49 -17.78
N TYR A 74 -4.99 7.75 -18.47
CA TYR A 74 -3.89 8.50 -17.90
C TYR A 74 -4.26 9.97 -17.65
N ASP A 75 -5.21 10.54 -18.40
CA ASP A 75 -5.69 11.90 -18.17
C ASP A 75 -6.45 11.98 -16.82
N ASP A 76 -7.21 10.96 -16.45
CA ASP A 76 -7.87 10.90 -15.13
C ASP A 76 -6.85 10.90 -13.98
N LEU A 77 -5.59 10.49 -14.20
CA LEU A 77 -4.54 10.57 -13.20
C LEU A 77 -4.09 12.00 -12.93
N TYR A 78 -4.11 12.88 -13.95
CA TYR A 78 -3.80 14.30 -13.76
C TYR A 78 -4.87 14.97 -12.91
N ASP A 79 -6.15 14.70 -13.18
CA ASP A 79 -7.25 15.22 -12.36
C ASP A 79 -7.16 14.68 -10.92
N PHE A 80 -6.84 13.41 -10.77
CA PHE A 80 -6.67 12.79 -9.45
C PHE A 80 -5.44 13.33 -8.70
N ALA A 81 -4.38 13.71 -9.41
CA ALA A 81 -3.20 14.31 -8.81
C ALA A 81 -3.52 15.66 -8.14
N GLU A 82 -4.44 16.44 -8.67
CA GLU A 82 -4.89 17.68 -8.03
C GLU A 82 -5.61 17.38 -6.70
N GLU A 83 -6.42 16.32 -6.62
CA GLU A 83 -7.01 15.88 -5.36
C GLU A 83 -5.93 15.45 -4.35
N ILE A 84 -4.89 14.75 -4.81
CA ILE A 84 -3.77 14.35 -3.95
C ILE A 84 -3.06 15.59 -3.38
N LYS A 85 -2.72 16.56 -4.21
CA LYS A 85 -2.08 17.82 -3.77
C LYS A 85 -2.91 18.54 -2.71
N GLN A 86 -4.23 18.61 -2.91
CA GLN A 86 -5.17 19.25 -1.99
C GLN A 86 -5.36 18.47 -0.68
N SER A 87 -5.08 17.16 -0.66
CA SER A 87 -5.23 16.31 0.52
C SER A 87 -4.21 16.57 1.63
N GLY A 88 -3.08 17.21 1.30
CA GLY A 88 -2.00 17.50 2.22
C GLY A 88 -1.03 16.33 2.46
N PHE A 89 -1.26 15.14 1.89
CA PHE A 89 -0.29 14.06 1.93
C PHE A 89 0.99 14.41 1.16
N LYS A 90 2.14 14.11 1.76
CA LYS A 90 3.46 14.29 1.14
C LYS A 90 4.02 13.01 0.52
N THR A 91 3.35 11.91 0.72
CA THR A 91 3.72 10.61 0.17
C THR A 91 2.45 9.84 -0.22
N ILE A 92 2.48 9.23 -1.38
CA ILE A 92 1.47 8.27 -1.81
C ILE A 92 2.08 6.87 -1.93
N LYS A 93 1.27 5.83 -1.72
CA LYS A 93 1.62 4.45 -2.08
C LYS A 93 0.57 3.90 -3.03
N THR A 94 0.99 3.41 -4.19
CA THR A 94 0.13 2.89 -5.24
C THR A 94 0.62 1.53 -5.74
N ASN A 95 -0.31 0.69 -6.19
CA ASN A 95 -0.01 -0.43 -7.08
C ASN A 95 0.00 0.06 -8.52
N ILE A 96 0.38 -0.80 -9.44
CA ILE A 96 0.41 -0.45 -10.87
C ILE A 96 -0.99 -0.58 -11.47
N GLY A 97 -1.49 0.51 -12.01
CA GLY A 97 -2.71 0.53 -12.82
C GLY A 97 -2.43 0.22 -14.28
N MET A 98 -3.22 -0.66 -14.86
CA MET A 98 -3.22 -0.99 -16.28
C MET A 98 -4.43 -0.34 -16.93
N LEU A 99 -4.20 0.66 -17.79
CA LEU A 99 -5.24 1.51 -18.37
C LEU A 99 -5.40 1.37 -19.89
N ASP A 100 -4.70 0.42 -20.52
CA ASP A 100 -4.71 0.26 -21.99
C ASP A 100 -6.01 -0.36 -22.53
N SER A 101 -6.83 -0.92 -21.64
CA SER A 101 -8.12 -1.54 -21.94
C SER A 101 -9.07 -1.30 -20.78
N GLU A 102 -9.91 -2.28 -20.41
CA GLU A 102 -10.67 -2.18 -19.17
C GLU A 102 -9.71 -2.04 -17.96
N PRO A 103 -9.79 -0.94 -17.20
CA PRO A 103 -8.83 -0.64 -16.15
C PRO A 103 -8.78 -1.70 -15.06
N TYR A 104 -7.60 -2.15 -14.71
CA TYR A 104 -7.37 -3.07 -13.61
C TYR A 104 -6.05 -2.76 -12.88
N ILE A 105 -5.90 -3.31 -11.67
CA ILE A 105 -4.66 -3.23 -10.91
C ILE A 105 -3.84 -4.48 -11.14
N TYR A 106 -2.60 -4.31 -11.57
CA TYR A 106 -1.63 -5.38 -11.69
C TYR A 106 -1.16 -5.81 -10.29
N MET A 107 -1.54 -7.02 -9.89
CA MET A 107 -1.22 -7.63 -8.60
C MET A 107 -0.94 -9.12 -8.81
N PRO A 108 0.28 -9.47 -9.24
CA PRO A 108 0.64 -10.85 -9.50
C PRO A 108 0.51 -11.69 -8.22
N GLY A 109 -0.02 -12.90 -8.35
CA GLY A 109 -0.26 -13.82 -7.23
C GLY A 109 -1.53 -13.58 -6.41
N PHE A 110 -2.21 -12.43 -6.57
CA PHE A 110 -3.49 -12.16 -5.88
C PHE A 110 -4.71 -12.36 -6.77
N PHE A 111 -4.57 -12.12 -8.06
CA PHE A 111 -5.65 -12.29 -9.05
C PHE A 111 -5.13 -13.09 -10.23
N LYS A 112 -6.08 -13.71 -10.95
CA LYS A 112 -5.79 -14.37 -12.21
C LYS A 112 -5.29 -13.31 -13.19
N SER A 113 -4.00 -13.30 -13.50
CA SER A 113 -3.42 -12.54 -14.59
C SER A 113 -3.30 -13.44 -15.82
N ASP A 114 -3.44 -12.87 -17.01
CA ASP A 114 -3.16 -13.56 -18.24
C ASP A 114 -1.66 -13.94 -18.26
N GLY A 115 -1.35 -15.22 -18.06
CA GLY A 115 0.04 -15.69 -18.05
C GLY A 115 0.51 -16.45 -16.79
N GLY A 116 -0.35 -16.59 -15.77
CA GLY A 116 0.01 -17.29 -14.53
C GLY A 116 0.84 -16.44 -13.55
N PRO A 117 1.45 -17.03 -12.53
CA PRO A 117 2.29 -16.30 -11.59
C PRO A 117 3.52 -15.77 -12.33
N GLU A 118 3.45 -14.51 -12.72
CA GLU A 118 4.54 -13.85 -13.41
C GLU A 118 5.61 -13.45 -12.41
N LEU A 119 6.62 -14.29 -12.30
CA LEU A 119 7.82 -14.01 -11.54
C LEU A 119 8.79 -13.12 -12.33
N ASN A 120 8.57 -12.96 -13.65
CA ASN A 120 9.43 -12.19 -14.54
C ASN A 120 8.64 -11.11 -15.26
N ALA A 121 9.02 -9.87 -15.05
CA ALA A 121 8.50 -8.75 -15.81
C ALA A 121 9.13 -8.73 -17.22
N ASN A 122 8.30 -8.81 -18.25
CA ASN A 122 8.75 -8.60 -19.63
C ASN A 122 8.85 -7.11 -19.98
N ASN A 123 9.49 -6.79 -21.10
CA ASN A 123 9.70 -5.39 -21.52
C ASN A 123 8.39 -4.62 -21.72
N ALA A 124 7.31 -5.27 -22.14
CA ALA A 124 6.02 -4.61 -22.32
C ALA A 124 5.43 -4.19 -20.97
N LEU A 125 5.52 -5.06 -19.96
CA LEU A 125 5.09 -4.76 -18.59
C LEU A 125 5.95 -3.64 -17.99
N LEU A 126 7.28 -3.71 -18.13
CA LEU A 126 8.19 -2.67 -17.64
C LEU A 126 7.84 -1.29 -18.19
N LYS A 127 7.55 -1.16 -19.49
CA LYS A 127 7.12 0.10 -20.10
C LYS A 127 5.79 0.62 -19.53
N LYS A 128 4.86 -0.27 -19.16
CA LYS A 128 3.61 0.13 -18.52
C LYS A 128 3.84 0.63 -17.10
N ILE A 129 4.72 -0.02 -16.36
CA ILE A 129 5.12 0.41 -15.01
C ILE A 129 5.80 1.79 -15.10
N GLU A 130 6.75 1.94 -16.00
CA GLU A 130 7.44 3.21 -16.24
C GLU A 130 6.43 4.33 -16.55
N LYS A 131 5.54 4.12 -17.51
CA LYS A 131 4.50 5.09 -17.88
C LYS A 131 3.59 5.46 -16.71
N TRP A 132 3.20 4.49 -15.87
CA TRP A 132 2.39 4.72 -14.68
C TRP A 132 3.11 5.65 -13.68
N VAL A 133 4.35 5.34 -13.37
CA VAL A 133 5.16 6.12 -12.43
C VAL A 133 5.48 7.50 -12.99
N GLU A 134 5.86 7.58 -14.25
CA GLU A 134 6.16 8.84 -14.94
C GLU A 134 4.95 9.77 -14.97
N THR A 135 3.75 9.24 -15.28
CA THR A 135 2.51 10.02 -15.25
C THR A 135 2.26 10.62 -13.88
N PHE A 136 2.39 9.82 -12.82
CA PHE A 136 2.26 10.32 -11.46
C PHE A 136 3.34 11.36 -11.12
N ARG A 137 4.59 11.12 -11.51
CA ARG A 137 5.68 12.07 -11.25
C ARG A 137 5.44 13.41 -11.94
N ILE A 138 5.05 13.40 -13.21
CA ILE A 138 4.72 14.62 -13.95
C ILE A 138 3.52 15.33 -13.30
N ALA A 139 2.46 14.59 -12.95
CA ALA A 139 1.25 15.17 -12.42
C ALA A 139 1.42 15.73 -10.99
N LEU A 140 2.20 15.07 -10.14
CA LEU A 140 2.41 15.45 -8.74
C LEU A 140 3.55 16.47 -8.54
N GLY A 141 4.50 16.52 -9.47
CA GLY A 141 5.75 17.27 -9.27
C GLY A 141 6.70 16.59 -8.28
N ASP A 142 7.71 17.29 -7.81
CA ASP A 142 8.77 16.73 -6.95
C ASP A 142 8.43 16.78 -5.45
N ASP A 143 7.40 17.51 -5.06
CA ASP A 143 7.05 17.74 -3.64
C ASP A 143 6.31 16.56 -2.98
N ILE A 144 5.87 15.57 -3.76
CA ILE A 144 5.14 14.40 -3.27
C ILE A 144 5.90 13.13 -3.63
N GLU A 145 6.27 12.37 -2.61
CA GLU A 145 6.96 11.09 -2.77
C GLU A 145 6.02 10.00 -3.27
N ILE A 146 6.56 9.07 -4.08
CA ILE A 146 5.81 7.96 -4.64
C ILE A 146 6.43 6.64 -4.17
N ALA A 147 5.65 5.85 -3.45
CA ALA A 147 5.98 4.48 -3.10
C ALA A 147 5.19 3.50 -3.97
N LEU A 148 5.85 2.46 -4.46
CA LEU A 148 5.23 1.39 -5.23
C LEU A 148 5.08 0.13 -4.38
N ASP A 149 3.92 -0.50 -4.51
CA ASP A 149 3.60 -1.81 -3.93
C ASP A 149 3.42 -2.79 -5.11
N LEU A 150 4.46 -3.59 -5.37
CA LEU A 150 4.57 -4.53 -6.50
C LEU A 150 4.29 -5.96 -6.08
#